data_2403d468bfabb1740f0f8c21fc744ad3
#
_entry.id   2403d468bfabb1740f0f8c21fc744ad3
#
_cell.length_a   1.000
_cell.length_b   1.000
_cell.length_c   1.000
_cell.angle_alpha   90.00
_cell.angle_beta   90.00
_cell.angle_gamma   90.00
#
_symmetry.space_group_name_H-M   'P 1'
#
loop_
_entity.id
_entity.type
_entity.pdbx_description
1 polymer ?
#
loop_
_entity_poly.entity_id
_entity_poly.type
_entity_poly.pdbx_seq_one_letter_code
_entity_poly.pdbx_strand_id
1 'polypeptide(L)'
;MTTQSFFSELSRLIKLVPKPESQVFTSQNCVNCDVVSLSKNLNYCFDTHRSSDSSYLFDCFLNVDCVDGDYNVECEGCYDSVDCFKCFNSAYLQYGARSNNCYYSAYITNCNNVFGCVHLANKSFCLFNRQLTEQQYNEEIKKYMTAPPQKILAIVDELMNKYPRTQSAGEHNENSPYGNYLYQCKKCYMCFDTSDSEDCFYSYDTHYCKNCMDATYAGQMVNNSYQIVDSQHSNNCNFIVESNNCQDSSYIFNSKGLKNCFGCVGLQYKQYCILNRQLTSDQYESIKKQLEEELKNAALDWSNLIN
;
A
#
# COMPACT_ATOMS: atom_id res chain seq x y z
N MET A 1 -5.36 22.83 30.75
CA MET A 1 -5.66 21.38 30.60
C MET A 1 -4.33 20.68 30.66
N THR A 2 -4.16 19.65 31.49
CA THR A 2 -2.89 18.90 31.57
C THR A 2 -2.80 17.89 30.44
N THR A 3 -1.59 17.50 30.06
CA THR A 3 -1.35 16.45 29.05
C THR A 3 -2.12 15.16 29.36
N GLN A 4 -2.07 14.71 30.60
CA GLN A 4 -2.76 13.48 31.01
C GLN A 4 -4.30 13.59 30.86
N SER A 5 -4.88 14.75 31.21
CA SER A 5 -6.32 14.97 31.04
C SER A 5 -6.73 15.07 29.57
N PHE A 6 -5.86 15.61 28.72
CA PHE A 6 -6.09 15.64 27.27
C PHE A 6 -6.14 14.25 26.67
N PHE A 7 -5.13 13.41 26.91
CA PHE A 7 -5.09 12.07 26.35
C PHE A 7 -6.16 11.12 26.93
N SER A 8 -6.50 11.29 28.20
CA SER A 8 -7.60 10.54 28.81
C SER A 8 -8.94 10.83 28.12
N GLU A 9 -9.22 12.10 27.82
CA GLU A 9 -10.44 12.49 27.13
C GLU A 9 -10.41 12.08 25.65
N LEU A 10 -9.26 12.22 24.97
CA LEU A 10 -9.09 11.75 23.59
C LEU A 10 -9.34 10.24 23.48
N SER A 11 -8.72 9.43 24.36
CA SER A 11 -8.95 7.98 24.41
C SER A 11 -10.42 7.62 24.66
N ARG A 12 -11.10 8.38 25.54
CA ARG A 12 -12.54 8.23 25.76
C ARG A 12 -13.34 8.48 24.49
N LEU A 13 -13.02 9.53 23.74
CA LEU A 13 -13.69 9.88 22.47
C LEU A 13 -13.46 8.80 21.41
N ILE A 14 -12.24 8.27 21.29
CA ILE A 14 -11.92 7.21 20.34
C ILE A 14 -12.76 5.95 20.60
N LYS A 15 -12.92 5.57 21.86
CA LYS A 15 -13.73 4.39 22.24
C LYS A 15 -15.23 4.56 21.98
N LEU A 16 -15.72 5.77 21.77
CA LEU A 16 -17.13 6.02 21.46
C LEU A 16 -17.46 5.91 19.95
N VAL A 17 -16.44 5.93 19.11
CA VAL A 17 -16.63 5.78 17.65
C VAL A 17 -16.69 4.30 17.32
N PRO A 18 -17.80 3.80 16.77
CA PRO A 18 -17.89 2.42 16.34
C PRO A 18 -16.87 2.16 15.21
N LYS A 19 -16.10 1.11 15.36
CA LYS A 19 -15.27 0.60 14.25
C LYS A 19 -16.17 -0.25 13.34
N PRO A 20 -16.23 -0.01 12.03
CA PRO A 20 -16.93 -0.91 11.12
C PRO A 20 -16.27 -2.29 11.15
N GLU A 21 -17.07 -3.36 11.09
CA GLU A 21 -16.54 -4.73 11.00
C GLU A 21 -15.85 -4.99 9.66
N SER A 22 -16.34 -4.36 8.60
CA SER A 22 -15.74 -4.40 7.27
C SER A 22 -16.15 -3.19 6.44
N GLN A 23 -15.32 -2.81 5.49
CA GLN A 23 -15.54 -1.70 4.57
C GLN A 23 -15.71 -2.24 3.15
N VAL A 24 -16.95 -2.47 2.74
CA VAL A 24 -17.28 -2.96 1.40
C VAL A 24 -18.15 -1.92 0.70
N PHE A 25 -17.58 -1.20 -0.27
CA PHE A 25 -18.24 -0.08 -0.94
C PHE A 25 -18.62 -0.43 -2.38
N THR A 26 -19.88 -0.20 -2.75
CA THR A 26 -20.35 -0.34 -4.14
C THR A 26 -19.96 -1.69 -4.78
N SER A 27 -19.98 -2.74 -3.97
CA SER A 27 -19.53 -4.09 -4.36
C SER A 27 -20.64 -5.13 -4.14
N GLN A 28 -20.57 -6.27 -4.84
CA GLN A 28 -21.56 -7.33 -4.79
C GLN A 28 -20.92 -8.69 -4.53
N ASN A 29 -21.57 -9.52 -3.70
CA ASN A 29 -21.12 -10.89 -3.40
C ASN A 29 -19.67 -10.96 -2.89
N CYS A 30 -19.29 -10.05 -1.99
CA CYS A 30 -17.98 -10.05 -1.36
C CYS A 30 -18.10 -10.68 0.03
N VAL A 31 -17.43 -11.80 0.26
CA VAL A 31 -17.52 -12.59 1.48
C VAL A 31 -16.15 -12.60 2.18
N ASN A 32 -16.12 -12.35 3.48
CA ASN A 32 -14.88 -12.26 4.27
C ASN A 32 -13.89 -11.24 3.69
N CYS A 33 -14.41 -10.11 3.23
CA CYS A 33 -13.63 -9.05 2.59
C CYS A 33 -13.63 -7.79 3.42
N ASP A 34 -12.54 -7.01 3.34
CA ASP A 34 -12.45 -5.69 3.96
C ASP A 34 -11.70 -4.71 3.05
N VAL A 35 -12.06 -3.43 3.14
CA VAL A 35 -11.54 -2.35 2.27
C VAL A 35 -11.69 -2.69 0.78
N VAL A 36 -12.89 -3.09 0.39
CA VAL A 36 -13.18 -3.50 -0.98
C VAL A 36 -14.11 -2.49 -1.64
N SER A 37 -13.82 -2.09 -2.89
CA SER A 37 -14.66 -1.15 -3.63
C SER A 37 -14.80 -1.50 -5.11
N LEU A 38 -16.00 -1.20 -5.67
CA LEU A 38 -16.34 -1.40 -7.08
C LEU A 38 -16.07 -2.82 -7.59
N SER A 39 -16.23 -3.82 -6.73
CA SER A 39 -15.82 -5.20 -6.99
C SER A 39 -17.00 -6.19 -6.94
N LYS A 40 -16.80 -7.39 -7.46
CA LYS A 40 -17.86 -8.39 -7.55
C LYS A 40 -17.31 -9.82 -7.36
N ASN A 41 -18.08 -10.66 -6.63
CA ASN A 41 -17.76 -12.07 -6.42
C ASN A 41 -16.35 -12.30 -5.85
N LEU A 42 -16.04 -11.64 -4.75
CA LEU A 42 -14.76 -11.76 -4.07
C LEU A 42 -14.88 -12.63 -2.80
N ASN A 43 -13.82 -13.34 -2.46
CA ASN A 43 -13.75 -14.14 -1.26
C ASN A 43 -12.37 -14.04 -0.60
N TYR A 44 -12.32 -13.63 0.68
CA TYR A 44 -11.07 -13.35 1.39
C TYR A 44 -10.17 -12.33 0.69
N CYS A 45 -10.73 -11.19 0.30
CA CYS A 45 -9.99 -10.13 -0.37
C CYS A 45 -9.90 -8.89 0.51
N PHE A 46 -8.72 -8.28 0.58
CA PHE A 46 -8.44 -7.13 1.42
C PHE A 46 -7.75 -6.05 0.59
N ASP A 47 -8.13 -4.79 0.82
CA ASP A 47 -7.63 -3.64 0.08
C ASP A 47 -7.70 -3.82 -1.45
N THR A 48 -8.90 -4.15 -1.92
CA THR A 48 -9.09 -4.58 -3.30
C THR A 48 -10.05 -3.67 -4.04
N HIS A 49 -9.66 -3.20 -5.21
CA HIS A 49 -10.44 -2.24 -5.99
C HIS A 49 -10.67 -2.70 -7.44
N ARG A 50 -11.93 -2.59 -7.91
CA ARG A 50 -12.36 -2.93 -9.30
C ARG A 50 -12.01 -4.36 -9.72
N SER A 51 -12.08 -5.31 -8.82
CA SER A 51 -11.75 -6.70 -9.11
C SER A 51 -13.00 -7.59 -9.19
N SER A 52 -12.93 -8.69 -9.91
CA SER A 52 -14.04 -9.64 -10.04
C SER A 52 -13.59 -11.09 -10.03
N ASP A 53 -14.51 -11.95 -9.57
CA ASP A 53 -14.39 -13.40 -9.64
C ASP A 53 -13.06 -13.93 -9.07
N SER A 54 -12.62 -13.38 -7.93
CA SER A 54 -11.28 -13.57 -7.40
C SER A 54 -11.30 -13.94 -5.91
N SER A 55 -10.22 -14.58 -5.44
CA SER A 55 -10.11 -15.00 -4.04
C SER A 55 -8.68 -14.84 -3.52
N TYR A 56 -8.56 -14.59 -2.19
CA TYR A 56 -7.28 -14.47 -1.49
C TYR A 56 -6.38 -13.36 -2.04
N LEU A 57 -7.00 -12.22 -2.36
CA LEU A 57 -6.27 -11.05 -2.85
C LEU A 57 -5.90 -10.10 -1.69
N PHE A 58 -4.73 -9.51 -1.79
CA PHE A 58 -4.30 -8.44 -0.91
C PHE A 58 -3.71 -7.31 -1.74
N ASP A 59 -4.15 -6.06 -1.49
CA ASP A 59 -3.68 -4.85 -2.17
C ASP A 59 -3.75 -4.93 -3.71
N CYS A 60 -4.87 -5.38 -4.21
CA CYS A 60 -5.03 -5.72 -5.61
C CYS A 60 -5.95 -4.77 -6.37
N PHE A 61 -5.62 -4.51 -7.63
CA PHE A 61 -6.32 -3.57 -8.48
C PHE A 61 -6.61 -4.13 -9.88
N LEU A 62 -7.87 -4.01 -10.33
CA LEU A 62 -8.32 -4.43 -11.67
C LEU A 62 -8.19 -5.94 -11.98
N ASN A 63 -8.18 -6.79 -10.98
CA ASN A 63 -8.00 -8.23 -11.17
C ASN A 63 -9.27 -8.94 -11.61
N VAL A 64 -9.12 -9.91 -12.50
CA VAL A 64 -10.18 -10.81 -12.96
C VAL A 64 -9.70 -12.26 -12.92
N ASP A 65 -10.51 -13.16 -12.36
CA ASP A 65 -10.22 -14.59 -12.25
C ASP A 65 -8.88 -14.91 -11.56
N CYS A 66 -8.52 -14.15 -10.53
CA CYS A 66 -7.25 -14.28 -9.84
C CYS A 66 -7.39 -15.02 -8.50
N VAL A 67 -6.37 -15.81 -8.17
CA VAL A 67 -6.28 -16.50 -6.88
C VAL A 67 -4.87 -16.33 -6.32
N ASP A 68 -4.76 -16.08 -5.00
CA ASP A 68 -3.51 -15.89 -4.26
C ASP A 68 -2.62 -14.77 -4.83
N GLY A 69 -3.21 -13.60 -5.00
CA GLY A 69 -2.52 -12.43 -5.55
C GLY A 69 -2.04 -11.44 -4.49
N ASP A 70 -0.93 -10.80 -4.78
CA ASP A 70 -0.35 -9.71 -4.01
C ASP A 70 0.17 -8.64 -4.99
N TYR A 71 -0.23 -7.38 -4.82
CA TYR A 71 0.07 -6.24 -5.71
C TYR A 71 -0.30 -6.43 -7.20
N ASN A 72 -1.23 -7.30 -7.52
CA ASN A 72 -1.60 -7.58 -8.90
C ASN A 72 -2.36 -6.42 -9.54
N VAL A 73 -1.91 -5.93 -10.67
CA VAL A 73 -2.56 -4.87 -11.45
C VAL A 73 -2.89 -5.35 -12.86
N GLU A 74 -4.16 -5.21 -13.27
CA GLU A 74 -4.68 -5.62 -14.57
C GLU A 74 -4.36 -7.08 -14.95
N CYS A 75 -4.38 -7.99 -13.97
CA CYS A 75 -4.14 -9.41 -14.18
C CYS A 75 -5.43 -10.15 -14.55
N GLU A 76 -5.34 -11.08 -15.44
CA GLU A 76 -6.41 -11.99 -15.81
C GLU A 76 -5.89 -13.43 -15.73
N GLY A 77 -6.54 -14.28 -14.92
CA GLY A 77 -6.19 -15.68 -14.77
C GLY A 77 -4.82 -15.94 -14.15
N CYS A 78 -4.42 -15.21 -13.09
CA CYS A 78 -3.17 -15.43 -12.37
C CYS A 78 -3.39 -16.30 -11.12
N TYR A 79 -2.45 -17.19 -10.85
CA TYR A 79 -2.43 -18.06 -9.69
C TYR A 79 -1.08 -17.97 -8.97
N ASP A 80 -1.09 -17.88 -7.63
CA ASP A 80 0.10 -17.79 -6.76
C ASP A 80 1.11 -16.74 -7.29
N SER A 81 0.62 -15.51 -7.41
CA SER A 81 1.37 -14.40 -8.01
C SER A 81 1.81 -13.41 -6.96
N VAL A 82 2.99 -12.85 -7.10
CA VAL A 82 3.56 -11.82 -6.24
C VAL A 82 4.03 -10.65 -7.12
N ASP A 83 3.63 -9.42 -6.80
CA ASP A 83 4.06 -8.19 -7.48
C ASP A 83 3.90 -8.20 -9.00
N CYS A 84 2.82 -8.71 -9.53
CA CYS A 84 2.58 -8.75 -10.97
C CYS A 84 1.94 -7.46 -11.46
N PHE A 85 2.47 -6.91 -12.54
CA PHE A 85 1.96 -5.73 -13.20
C PHE A 85 1.62 -6.04 -14.67
N LYS A 86 0.34 -5.88 -15.07
CA LYS A 86 -0.15 -6.15 -16.43
C LYS A 86 0.31 -7.51 -16.99
N CYS A 87 0.10 -8.54 -16.21
CA CYS A 87 0.37 -9.93 -16.62
C CYS A 87 -0.92 -10.63 -16.99
N PHE A 88 -0.89 -11.41 -18.06
CA PHE A 88 -2.03 -12.14 -18.59
C PHE A 88 -1.71 -13.62 -18.68
N ASN A 89 -2.66 -14.49 -18.33
CA ASN A 89 -2.56 -15.95 -18.45
C ASN A 89 -1.22 -16.50 -17.91
N SER A 90 -0.90 -16.15 -16.67
CA SER A 90 0.38 -16.48 -16.04
C SER A 90 0.15 -17.15 -14.69
N ALA A 91 1.05 -18.04 -14.28
CA ALA A 91 0.99 -18.66 -12.96
C ALA A 91 2.39 -18.84 -12.36
N TYR A 92 2.50 -18.78 -11.02
CA TYR A 92 3.77 -18.84 -10.30
C TYR A 92 4.77 -17.80 -10.82
N LEU A 93 4.30 -16.56 -10.96
CA LEU A 93 5.10 -15.48 -11.49
C LEU A 93 5.43 -14.48 -10.37
N GLN A 94 6.71 -14.32 -10.08
CA GLN A 94 7.19 -13.36 -9.09
C GLN A 94 7.89 -12.18 -9.76
N TYR A 95 7.55 -10.94 -9.36
CA TYR A 95 8.16 -9.72 -9.91
C TYR A 95 8.12 -9.68 -11.44
N GLY A 96 6.95 -10.00 -12.00
CA GLY A 96 6.70 -9.96 -13.44
C GLY A 96 6.11 -8.62 -13.87
N ALA A 97 6.61 -8.03 -14.96
CA ALA A 97 6.04 -6.81 -15.50
C ALA A 97 5.73 -6.96 -17.00
N ARG A 98 4.51 -6.56 -17.41
CA ARG A 98 4.09 -6.54 -18.83
C ARG A 98 4.38 -7.87 -19.57
N SER A 99 4.13 -8.98 -18.91
CA SER A 99 4.51 -10.30 -19.40
C SER A 99 3.29 -11.21 -19.54
N ASN A 100 3.22 -11.98 -20.62
CA ASN A 100 2.08 -12.82 -20.94
C ASN A 100 2.48 -14.29 -21.14
N ASN A 101 1.61 -15.21 -20.78
CA ASN A 101 1.85 -16.65 -20.87
C ASN A 101 3.17 -17.05 -20.20
N CYS A 102 3.40 -16.56 -18.98
CA CYS A 102 4.64 -16.79 -18.25
C CYS A 102 4.37 -17.65 -17.02
N TYR A 103 5.13 -18.72 -16.90
CA TYR A 103 4.91 -19.70 -15.83
C TYR A 103 6.21 -19.98 -15.08
N TYR A 104 6.13 -20.11 -13.74
CA TYR A 104 7.27 -20.46 -12.88
C TYR A 104 8.49 -19.53 -13.07
N SER A 105 8.24 -18.25 -13.28
CA SER A 105 9.28 -17.30 -13.68
C SER A 105 9.39 -16.16 -12.67
N ALA A 106 10.57 -15.55 -12.57
CA ALA A 106 10.80 -14.46 -11.64
C ALA A 106 11.68 -13.35 -12.23
N TYR A 107 11.42 -12.09 -11.82
CA TYR A 107 12.17 -10.90 -12.29
C TYR A 107 12.18 -10.79 -13.81
N ILE A 108 11.02 -10.89 -14.43
CA ILE A 108 10.90 -10.82 -15.90
C ILE A 108 10.12 -9.55 -16.31
N THR A 109 10.52 -8.96 -17.42
CA THR A 109 9.88 -7.77 -17.96
C THR A 109 9.67 -7.87 -19.47
N ASN A 110 8.47 -7.54 -19.94
CA ASN A 110 8.11 -7.54 -21.34
C ASN A 110 8.45 -8.88 -22.03
N CYS A 111 8.08 -9.97 -21.38
CA CYS A 111 8.30 -11.34 -21.86
C CYS A 111 7.01 -11.98 -22.31
N ASN A 112 7.11 -12.92 -23.26
CA ASN A 112 5.96 -13.64 -23.79
C ASN A 112 6.31 -15.11 -24.04
N ASN A 113 5.44 -16.03 -23.60
CA ASN A 113 5.67 -17.47 -23.71
C ASN A 113 7.02 -17.88 -23.09
N VAL A 114 7.17 -17.69 -21.79
CA VAL A 114 8.38 -18.11 -21.05
C VAL A 114 8.01 -19.06 -19.91
N PHE A 115 8.89 -20.00 -19.62
CA PHE A 115 8.67 -21.00 -18.59
C PHE A 115 9.95 -21.25 -17.77
N GLY A 116 9.85 -21.11 -16.46
CA GLY A 116 10.95 -21.36 -15.54
C GLY A 116 12.14 -20.40 -15.73
N CYS A 117 11.89 -19.17 -16.12
CA CYS A 117 12.92 -18.19 -16.45
C CYS A 117 13.12 -17.14 -15.37
N VAL A 118 14.33 -16.63 -15.26
CA VAL A 118 14.67 -15.61 -14.26
C VAL A 118 15.52 -14.49 -14.88
N HIS A 119 15.31 -13.25 -14.40
CA HIS A 119 16.07 -12.06 -14.82
C HIS A 119 16.11 -11.85 -16.35
N LEU A 120 14.96 -11.96 -17.01
CA LEU A 120 14.85 -11.75 -18.45
C LEU A 120 14.06 -10.49 -18.79
N ALA A 121 14.48 -9.81 -19.82
CA ALA A 121 13.76 -8.68 -20.39
C ALA A 121 13.64 -8.81 -21.92
N ASN A 122 12.47 -8.44 -22.46
CA ASN A 122 12.20 -8.41 -23.91
C ASN A 122 12.50 -9.76 -24.60
N LYS A 123 12.05 -10.85 -24.01
CA LYS A 123 12.28 -12.22 -24.54
C LYS A 123 10.96 -12.94 -24.78
N SER A 124 11.01 -13.85 -25.79
CA SER A 124 9.90 -14.76 -26.06
C SER A 124 10.43 -16.18 -26.31
N PHE A 125 9.60 -17.18 -26.01
CA PHE A 125 9.93 -18.59 -26.23
C PHE A 125 11.21 -19.04 -25.49
N CYS A 126 11.32 -18.69 -24.21
CA CYS A 126 12.43 -19.13 -23.38
C CYS A 126 12.00 -20.22 -22.38
N LEU A 127 12.83 -21.24 -22.24
CA LEU A 127 12.66 -22.32 -21.29
C LEU A 127 13.93 -22.43 -20.42
N PHE A 128 13.80 -22.20 -19.10
CA PHE A 128 14.93 -22.16 -18.16
C PHE A 128 16.10 -21.30 -18.65
N ASN A 129 15.79 -20.06 -19.03
CA ASN A 129 16.71 -19.07 -19.62
C ASN A 129 17.35 -19.46 -20.97
N ARG A 130 16.95 -20.55 -21.57
CA ARG A 130 17.39 -20.93 -22.93
C ARG A 130 16.44 -20.36 -23.98
N GLN A 131 16.94 -19.58 -24.91
CA GLN A 131 16.19 -19.10 -26.08
C GLN A 131 15.93 -20.26 -27.04
N LEU A 132 14.68 -20.45 -27.40
CA LEU A 132 14.24 -21.51 -28.37
C LEU A 132 13.49 -20.85 -29.54
N THR A 133 13.27 -21.65 -30.59
CA THR A 133 12.26 -21.28 -31.58
C THR A 133 10.86 -21.59 -31.01
N GLU A 134 9.84 -21.00 -31.57
CA GLU A 134 8.46 -21.23 -31.14
C GLU A 134 8.09 -22.75 -31.19
N GLN A 135 8.47 -23.42 -32.26
CA GLN A 135 8.23 -24.84 -32.41
C GLN A 135 8.94 -25.66 -31.31
N GLN A 136 10.22 -25.39 -31.07
CA GLN A 136 10.97 -26.08 -30.02
C GLN A 136 10.40 -25.82 -28.63
N TYR A 137 10.01 -24.58 -28.36
CA TYR A 137 9.38 -24.22 -27.10
C TYR A 137 8.09 -25.00 -26.86
N ASN A 138 7.20 -25.01 -27.84
CA ASN A 138 5.91 -25.70 -27.77
C ASN A 138 6.05 -27.23 -27.63
N GLU A 139 7.11 -27.82 -28.16
CA GLU A 139 7.41 -29.24 -27.98
C GLU A 139 8.02 -29.55 -26.61
N GLU A 140 9.00 -28.75 -26.17
CA GLU A 140 9.72 -29.00 -24.93
C GLU A 140 8.87 -28.69 -23.69
N ILE A 141 8.04 -27.63 -23.70
CA ILE A 141 7.23 -27.23 -22.55
C ILE A 141 6.24 -28.34 -22.14
N LYS A 142 5.75 -29.15 -23.06
CA LYS A 142 4.81 -30.25 -22.78
C LYS A 142 5.32 -31.19 -21.69
N LYS A 143 6.63 -31.40 -21.61
CA LYS A 143 7.27 -32.26 -20.61
C LYS A 143 7.18 -31.69 -19.19
N TYR A 144 7.06 -30.39 -19.07
CA TYR A 144 7.06 -29.69 -17.80
C TYR A 144 5.67 -29.32 -17.32
N MET A 145 4.71 -29.14 -18.22
CA MET A 145 3.31 -28.83 -17.89
C MET A 145 2.63 -29.89 -17.01
N THR A 146 3.12 -31.14 -17.05
CA THR A 146 2.60 -32.26 -16.23
C THR A 146 3.54 -32.62 -15.07
N ALA A 147 4.65 -31.92 -14.92
CA ALA A 147 5.61 -32.17 -13.84
C ALA A 147 5.10 -31.57 -12.50
N PRO A 148 5.44 -32.18 -11.36
CA PRO A 148 5.11 -31.60 -10.07
C PRO A 148 5.71 -30.19 -9.92
N PRO A 149 4.96 -29.18 -9.43
CA PRO A 149 5.43 -27.81 -9.25
C PRO A 149 6.75 -27.72 -8.50
N GLN A 150 6.93 -28.49 -7.43
CA GLN A 150 8.13 -28.49 -6.59
C GLN A 150 9.41 -28.81 -7.39
N LYS A 151 9.31 -29.67 -8.40
CA LYS A 151 10.45 -30.00 -9.26
C LYS A 151 10.86 -28.84 -10.15
N ILE A 152 9.87 -28.11 -10.65
CA ILE A 152 10.11 -26.93 -11.50
C ILE A 152 10.69 -25.81 -10.65
N LEU A 153 10.10 -25.52 -9.48
CA LEU A 153 10.56 -24.52 -8.56
C LEU A 153 12.01 -24.75 -8.11
N ALA A 154 12.41 -26.00 -7.88
CA ALA A 154 13.81 -26.31 -7.55
C ALA A 154 14.79 -25.91 -8.66
N ILE A 155 14.42 -26.10 -9.94
CA ILE A 155 15.26 -25.66 -11.07
C ILE A 155 15.31 -24.13 -11.14
N VAL A 156 14.20 -23.46 -10.88
CA VAL A 156 14.12 -21.99 -10.86
C VAL A 156 14.97 -21.43 -9.73
N ASP A 157 14.94 -22.02 -8.54
CA ASP A 157 15.77 -21.64 -7.41
C ASP A 157 17.27 -21.77 -7.72
N GLU A 158 17.68 -22.86 -8.39
CA GLU A 158 19.06 -22.98 -8.85
C GLU A 158 19.46 -21.89 -9.86
N LEU A 159 18.54 -21.51 -10.76
CA LEU A 159 18.79 -20.40 -11.66
C LEU A 159 18.86 -19.06 -10.93
N MET A 160 17.95 -18.83 -9.99
CA MET A 160 17.96 -17.61 -9.16
C MET A 160 19.26 -17.43 -8.39
N ASN A 161 19.85 -18.50 -7.89
CA ASN A 161 21.12 -18.48 -7.16
C ASN A 161 22.33 -18.15 -8.05
N LYS A 162 22.22 -18.28 -9.38
CA LYS A 162 23.29 -17.94 -10.35
C LYS A 162 23.34 -16.46 -10.70
N TYR A 163 22.27 -15.72 -10.44
CA TYR A 163 22.15 -14.31 -10.80
C TYR A 163 22.02 -13.45 -9.54
N PRO A 164 22.80 -12.38 -9.43
CA PRO A 164 22.66 -11.48 -8.29
C PRO A 164 21.28 -10.80 -8.31
N ARG A 165 20.64 -10.73 -7.14
CA ARG A 165 19.42 -9.94 -6.96
C ARG A 165 19.79 -8.48 -6.74
N THR A 166 18.98 -7.56 -7.24
CA THR A 166 19.08 -6.15 -6.87
C THR A 166 18.76 -5.99 -5.38
N GLN A 167 19.45 -5.09 -4.71
CA GLN A 167 19.21 -4.82 -3.29
C GLN A 167 17.82 -4.20 -3.07
N SER A 168 17.35 -3.41 -4.03
CA SER A 168 16.05 -2.75 -4.00
C SER A 168 15.47 -2.65 -5.41
N ALA A 169 14.16 -2.64 -5.50
CA ALA A 169 13.41 -2.31 -6.70
C ALA A 169 13.07 -0.81 -6.70
N GLY A 170 13.03 -0.21 -7.88
CA GLY A 170 12.64 1.19 -8.04
C GLY A 170 13.26 1.81 -9.28
N GLU A 171 12.64 2.90 -9.75
CA GLU A 171 13.07 3.61 -10.96
C GLU A 171 12.96 5.13 -10.78
N HIS A 172 13.87 5.84 -11.45
CA HIS A 172 13.86 7.31 -11.55
C HIS A 172 13.95 8.04 -10.19
N ASN A 173 14.73 7.50 -9.25
CA ASN A 173 14.89 8.08 -7.93
C ASN A 173 16.11 9.00 -7.84
N GLU A 174 15.99 10.09 -7.11
CA GLU A 174 17.08 11.02 -6.83
C GLU A 174 17.38 11.07 -5.33
N ASN A 175 18.65 10.83 -4.95
CA ASN A 175 19.10 10.88 -3.55
C ASN A 175 18.25 10.06 -2.56
N SER A 176 17.77 8.89 -2.99
CA SER A 176 16.93 7.98 -2.20
C SER A 176 17.57 6.59 -2.09
N PRO A 177 18.74 6.46 -1.41
CA PRO A 177 19.55 5.25 -1.46
C PRO A 177 19.04 4.09 -0.57
N TYR A 178 18.11 4.38 0.34
CA TYR A 178 17.58 3.40 1.29
C TYR A 178 16.06 3.31 1.19
N GLY A 179 15.56 2.18 0.75
CA GLY A 179 14.16 1.87 0.57
C GLY A 179 13.97 0.77 -0.47
N ASN A 180 12.72 0.40 -0.71
CA ASN A 180 12.36 -0.59 -1.73
C ASN A 180 11.06 -0.19 -2.39
N TYR A 181 10.87 -0.51 -3.67
CA TYR A 181 9.71 -0.08 -4.46
C TYR A 181 9.51 1.45 -4.46
N LEU A 182 10.60 2.16 -4.74
CA LEU A 182 10.56 3.61 -4.88
C LEU A 182 10.48 4.01 -6.36
N TYR A 183 9.52 4.84 -6.72
CA TYR A 183 9.31 5.29 -8.09
C TYR A 183 9.18 6.81 -8.14
N GLN A 184 10.06 7.47 -8.91
CA GLN A 184 10.09 8.93 -9.06
C GLN A 184 10.20 9.68 -7.72
N CYS A 185 10.93 9.10 -6.77
CA CYS A 185 11.12 9.66 -5.44
C CYS A 185 12.39 10.49 -5.33
N LYS A 186 12.33 11.54 -4.51
CA LYS A 186 13.45 12.44 -4.28
C LYS A 186 13.71 12.63 -2.80
N LYS A 187 14.98 12.39 -2.38
CA LYS A 187 15.42 12.52 -0.98
C LYS A 187 14.54 11.74 0.00
N CYS A 188 14.12 10.55 -0.38
CA CYS A 188 13.38 9.65 0.49
C CYS A 188 14.33 8.69 1.21
N TYR A 189 14.06 8.42 2.48
CA TYR A 189 14.89 7.57 3.32
C TYR A 189 14.05 6.57 4.11
N MET A 190 14.39 5.28 4.00
CA MET A 190 13.65 4.19 4.63
C MET A 190 12.15 4.20 4.26
N CYS A 191 11.89 4.46 2.98
CA CYS A 191 10.55 4.42 2.43
C CYS A 191 10.36 3.13 1.61
N PHE A 192 9.16 2.60 1.65
CA PHE A 192 8.80 1.36 0.96
C PHE A 192 7.46 1.56 0.25
N ASP A 193 7.37 1.06 -0.98
CA ASP A 193 6.19 1.21 -1.82
C ASP A 193 5.72 2.66 -1.93
N THR A 194 6.62 3.51 -2.40
CA THR A 194 6.42 4.96 -2.41
C THR A 194 6.64 5.52 -3.80
N SER A 195 5.72 6.34 -4.28
CA SER A 195 5.84 6.98 -5.59
C SER A 195 5.62 8.50 -5.55
N ASP A 196 6.23 9.20 -6.52
CA ASP A 196 6.05 10.64 -6.75
C ASP A 196 6.20 11.51 -5.49
N SER A 197 7.12 11.12 -4.60
CA SER A 197 7.25 11.71 -3.26
C SER A 197 8.60 12.38 -3.04
N GLU A 198 8.63 13.45 -2.25
CA GLU A 198 9.83 14.24 -1.97
C GLU A 198 10.00 14.50 -0.46
N ASP A 199 11.25 14.37 0.02
CA ASP A 199 11.62 14.60 1.42
C ASP A 199 10.80 13.75 2.41
N CYS A 200 10.57 12.48 2.09
CA CYS A 200 9.79 11.56 2.92
C CYS A 200 10.70 10.59 3.69
N PHE A 201 10.34 10.32 4.94
CA PHE A 201 11.13 9.50 5.85
C PHE A 201 10.25 8.45 6.54
N TYR A 202 10.73 7.21 6.60
CA TYR A 202 10.07 6.10 7.30
C TYR A 202 8.61 5.90 6.88
N SER A 203 8.36 5.98 5.56
CA SER A 203 7.00 5.92 5.00
C SER A 203 6.76 4.61 4.26
N TYR A 204 5.53 4.12 4.32
CA TYR A 204 5.08 2.91 3.64
C TYR A 204 3.78 3.19 2.88
N ASP A 205 3.71 2.73 1.62
CA ASP A 205 2.58 2.89 0.72
C ASP A 205 2.11 4.35 0.63
N THR A 206 3.01 5.22 0.17
CA THR A 206 2.76 6.66 0.10
C THR A 206 2.89 7.18 -1.32
N HIS A 207 1.91 7.98 -1.73
CA HIS A 207 1.88 8.56 -3.06
C HIS A 207 1.68 10.07 -3.00
N TYR A 208 2.48 10.82 -3.77
CA TYR A 208 2.42 12.28 -3.84
C TYR A 208 2.58 12.99 -2.49
N CYS A 209 3.44 12.45 -1.63
CA CYS A 209 3.75 13.04 -0.34
C CYS A 209 4.95 13.98 -0.41
N LYS A 210 4.92 15.04 0.37
CA LYS A 210 6.03 15.98 0.47
C LYS A 210 6.30 16.40 1.90
N ASN A 211 7.56 16.29 2.34
CA ASN A 211 7.97 16.58 3.71
C ASN A 211 7.16 15.79 4.76
N CYS A 212 7.02 14.50 4.55
CA CYS A 212 6.29 13.62 5.44
C CYS A 212 7.22 12.68 6.21
N MET A 213 6.84 12.34 7.44
CA MET A 213 7.56 11.37 8.25
C MET A 213 6.58 10.42 8.91
N ASP A 214 6.94 9.13 8.96
CA ASP A 214 6.12 8.07 9.54
C ASP A 214 4.70 8.04 8.92
N ALA A 215 4.64 8.05 7.59
CA ALA A 215 3.38 8.00 6.85
C ALA A 215 3.10 6.58 6.34
N THR A 216 1.89 6.09 6.57
CA THR A 216 1.44 4.76 6.12
C THR A 216 0.10 4.89 5.44
N TYR A 217 -0.07 4.31 4.24
CA TYR A 217 -1.26 4.46 3.40
C TYR A 217 -1.65 5.93 3.16
N ALA A 218 -0.66 6.80 3.03
CA ALA A 218 -0.91 8.21 2.80
C ALA A 218 -1.01 8.49 1.30
N GLY A 219 -2.25 8.47 0.79
CA GLY A 219 -2.53 8.77 -0.62
C GLY A 219 -2.75 10.25 -0.90
N GLN A 220 -2.41 10.67 -2.09
CA GLN A 220 -2.66 11.96 -2.73
C GLN A 220 -2.57 13.23 -1.85
N MET A 221 -1.51 14.03 -2.07
CA MET A 221 -1.36 15.39 -1.52
C MET A 221 -1.30 15.48 0.01
N VAL A 222 -0.50 14.65 0.64
CA VAL A 222 -0.14 14.83 2.05
C VAL A 222 1.14 15.66 2.12
N ASN A 223 1.09 16.80 2.80
CA ASN A 223 2.23 17.71 2.86
C ASN A 223 2.53 18.14 4.31
N ASN A 224 3.81 18.33 4.63
CA ASN A 224 4.28 18.82 5.92
C ASN A 224 3.61 18.11 7.11
N SER A 225 3.61 16.81 7.11
CA SER A 225 2.82 16.03 8.04
C SER A 225 3.64 14.93 8.72
N TYR A 226 3.27 14.62 9.96
CA TYR A 226 3.97 13.66 10.81
C TYR A 226 3.01 12.65 11.43
N GLN A 227 3.37 11.37 11.39
CA GLN A 227 2.57 10.25 11.89
C GLN A 227 1.14 10.22 11.31
N ILE A 228 1.08 9.91 10.05
CA ILE A 228 -0.16 9.83 9.29
C ILE A 228 -0.46 8.36 8.98
N VAL A 229 -1.66 7.93 9.30
CA VAL A 229 -2.13 6.57 9.01
C VAL A 229 -3.46 6.64 8.28
N ASP A 230 -3.55 5.99 7.12
CA ASP A 230 -4.74 5.89 6.29
C ASP A 230 -5.44 7.24 6.07
N SER A 231 -4.74 8.17 5.44
CA SER A 231 -5.23 9.53 5.27
C SER A 231 -4.87 10.13 3.93
N GLN A 232 -5.77 10.92 3.38
CA GLN A 232 -5.60 11.58 2.09
C GLN A 232 -5.83 13.09 2.21
N HIS A 233 -5.17 13.88 1.32
CA HIS A 233 -5.35 15.33 1.23
C HIS A 233 -5.15 16.07 2.56
N SER A 234 -4.18 15.67 3.35
CA SER A 234 -3.87 16.30 4.62
C SER A 234 -2.68 17.25 4.50
N ASN A 235 -2.79 18.43 5.09
CA ASN A 235 -1.77 19.45 4.99
C ASN A 235 -1.46 20.06 6.36
N ASN A 236 -0.18 20.10 6.72
CA ASN A 236 0.26 20.62 8.01
C ASN A 236 -0.44 19.94 9.19
N CYS A 237 -0.46 18.61 9.15
CA CYS A 237 -1.19 17.78 10.10
C CYS A 237 -0.25 16.81 10.83
N ASN A 238 -0.53 16.56 12.11
CA ASN A 238 0.25 15.63 12.90
C ASN A 238 -0.66 14.67 13.66
N PHE A 239 -0.27 13.39 13.72
CA PHE A 239 -1.03 12.37 14.43
C PHE A 239 -2.46 12.22 13.87
N ILE A 240 -2.55 11.85 12.61
CA ILE A 240 -3.81 11.68 11.89
C ILE A 240 -4.05 10.19 11.62
N VAL A 241 -5.22 9.71 11.94
CA VAL A 241 -5.61 8.30 11.71
C VAL A 241 -7.00 8.25 11.05
N GLU A 242 -7.13 7.50 9.97
CA GLU A 242 -8.39 7.28 9.23
C GLU A 242 -9.14 8.59 8.94
N SER A 243 -8.42 9.63 8.48
CA SER A 243 -9.01 10.97 8.37
C SER A 243 -8.60 11.69 7.10
N ASN A 244 -9.56 12.26 6.40
CA ASN A 244 -9.35 12.82 5.07
C ASN A 244 -9.64 14.32 5.01
N ASN A 245 -8.92 15.05 4.12
CA ASN A 245 -9.12 16.48 3.88
C ASN A 245 -8.92 17.33 5.15
N CYS A 246 -7.91 17.04 5.94
CA CYS A 246 -7.60 17.78 7.14
C CYS A 246 -6.52 18.84 6.89
N GLN A 247 -6.66 19.99 7.52
CA GLN A 247 -5.72 21.11 7.42
C GLN A 247 -5.41 21.70 8.79
N ASP A 248 -4.13 21.99 9.06
CA ASP A 248 -3.67 22.65 10.29
C ASP A 248 -4.22 21.98 11.57
N SER A 249 -4.26 20.66 11.57
CA SER A 249 -4.95 19.88 12.59
C SER A 249 -4.06 18.78 13.17
N SER A 250 -4.26 18.44 14.46
CA SER A 250 -3.45 17.44 15.14
C SER A 250 -4.28 16.54 16.05
N TYR A 251 -3.85 15.27 16.19
CA TYR A 251 -4.54 14.26 16.99
C TYR A 251 -5.97 14.01 16.51
N ILE A 252 -6.12 13.70 15.24
CA ILE A 252 -7.41 13.52 14.57
C ILE A 252 -7.66 12.05 14.25
N PHE A 253 -8.84 11.56 14.57
CA PHE A 253 -9.27 10.19 14.31
C PHE A 253 -10.61 10.15 13.59
N ASN A 254 -10.74 9.27 12.61
CA ASN A 254 -11.96 8.95 11.89
C ASN A 254 -12.80 10.20 11.57
N SER A 255 -12.15 11.18 10.97
CA SER A 255 -12.76 12.50 10.73
C SER A 255 -12.55 12.97 9.30
N LYS A 256 -13.36 13.91 8.85
CA LYS A 256 -13.31 14.41 7.47
C LYS A 256 -13.46 15.92 7.39
N GLY A 257 -12.61 16.57 6.59
CA GLY A 257 -12.76 17.99 6.25
C GLY A 257 -12.57 18.92 7.47
N LEU A 258 -11.62 18.60 8.36
CA LEU A 258 -11.35 19.41 9.52
C LEU A 258 -10.29 20.48 9.24
N LYS A 259 -10.49 21.65 9.82
CA LYS A 259 -9.52 22.74 9.74
C LYS A 259 -9.30 23.36 11.13
N ASN A 260 -8.04 23.58 11.49
CA ASN A 260 -7.70 24.10 12.82
C ASN A 260 -8.42 23.31 13.92
N CYS A 261 -8.19 22.01 13.99
CA CYS A 261 -8.79 21.14 15.00
C CYS A 261 -7.71 20.38 15.77
N PHE A 262 -7.96 20.12 17.06
CA PHE A 262 -6.99 19.47 17.94
C PHE A 262 -7.68 18.43 18.84
N GLY A 263 -7.23 17.17 18.80
CA GLY A 263 -7.81 16.09 19.58
C GLY A 263 -9.25 15.73 19.23
N CYS A 264 -9.59 15.72 17.94
CA CYS A 264 -10.97 15.53 17.49
C CYS A 264 -11.19 14.15 16.88
N VAL A 265 -12.37 13.58 17.13
CA VAL A 265 -12.73 12.21 16.79
C VAL A 265 -14.14 12.16 16.19
N GLY A 266 -14.30 11.52 15.02
CA GLY A 266 -15.61 11.29 14.41
C GLY A 266 -16.31 12.54 13.89
N LEU A 267 -15.59 13.64 13.64
CA LEU A 267 -16.17 14.91 13.20
C LEU A 267 -16.09 15.06 11.67
N GLN A 268 -17.06 15.80 11.14
CA GLN A 268 -17.08 16.14 9.72
C GLN A 268 -17.28 17.65 9.51
N TYR A 269 -16.45 18.22 8.63
CA TYR A 269 -16.53 19.61 8.17
C TYR A 269 -16.62 20.62 9.32
N LYS A 270 -15.75 20.47 10.30
CA LYS A 270 -15.66 21.37 11.46
C LYS A 270 -14.37 22.18 11.47
N GLN A 271 -14.43 23.30 12.19
CA GLN A 271 -13.32 24.21 12.33
C GLN A 271 -13.23 24.72 13.77
N TYR A 272 -12.01 24.96 14.28
CA TYR A 272 -11.76 25.45 15.64
C TYR A 272 -12.35 24.55 16.72
N CYS A 273 -12.13 23.25 16.63
CA CYS A 273 -12.57 22.31 17.65
C CYS A 273 -11.38 21.78 18.47
N ILE A 274 -11.58 21.67 19.77
CA ILE A 274 -10.68 20.95 20.69
C ILE A 274 -11.48 19.89 21.45
N LEU A 275 -11.05 18.61 21.39
CA LEU A 275 -11.75 17.48 22.02
C LEU A 275 -13.26 17.48 21.66
N ASN A 276 -13.58 17.61 20.40
CA ASN A 276 -14.94 17.70 19.84
C ASN A 276 -15.76 18.94 20.29
N ARG A 277 -15.19 19.86 21.02
CA ARG A 277 -15.88 21.08 21.46
C ARG A 277 -15.61 22.21 20.48
N GLN A 278 -16.67 22.81 19.96
CA GLN A 278 -16.60 23.98 19.09
C GLN A 278 -16.21 25.22 19.88
N LEU A 279 -15.23 25.96 19.41
CA LEU A 279 -14.68 27.18 20.02
C LEU A 279 -14.73 28.35 19.02
N THR A 280 -14.49 29.56 19.52
CA THR A 280 -14.11 30.67 18.63
C THR A 280 -12.65 30.54 18.23
N SER A 281 -12.25 31.24 17.15
CA SER A 281 -10.84 31.25 16.70
C SER A 281 -9.87 31.61 17.82
N ASP A 282 -10.16 32.68 18.55
CA ASP A 282 -9.28 33.19 19.60
C ASP A 282 -9.16 32.23 20.79
N GLN A 283 -10.27 31.59 21.16
CA GLN A 283 -10.28 30.56 22.20
C GLN A 283 -9.46 29.33 21.76
N TYR A 284 -9.63 28.90 20.50
CA TYR A 284 -8.88 27.77 19.93
C TYR A 284 -7.38 28.03 19.98
N GLU A 285 -6.91 29.17 19.47
CA GLU A 285 -5.47 29.48 19.41
C GLU A 285 -4.85 29.57 20.81
N SER A 286 -5.58 30.18 21.76
CA SER A 286 -5.12 30.31 23.15
C SER A 286 -4.97 28.93 23.82
N ILE A 287 -5.96 28.07 23.70
CA ILE A 287 -5.94 26.72 24.31
C ILE A 287 -4.95 25.81 23.60
N LYS A 288 -4.89 25.85 22.27
CA LYS A 288 -3.94 25.07 21.46
C LYS A 288 -2.51 25.37 21.88
N LYS A 289 -2.13 26.64 21.99
CA LYS A 289 -0.79 27.05 22.41
C LYS A 289 -0.40 26.49 23.78
N GLN A 290 -1.32 26.52 24.75
CA GLN A 290 -1.09 25.95 26.08
C GLN A 290 -0.90 24.42 26.00
N LEU A 291 -1.73 23.71 25.20
CA LEU A 291 -1.60 22.27 25.02
C LEU A 291 -0.30 21.89 24.33
N GLU A 292 0.13 22.60 23.30
CA GLU A 292 1.38 22.34 22.60
C GLU A 292 2.61 22.53 23.49
N GLU A 293 2.61 23.53 24.36
CA GLU A 293 3.67 23.74 25.36
C GLU A 293 3.72 22.62 26.39
N GLU A 294 2.58 22.16 26.87
CA GLU A 294 2.48 21.02 27.79
C GLU A 294 2.93 19.70 27.13
N LEU A 295 2.52 19.47 25.89
CA LEU A 295 2.84 18.25 25.13
C LEU A 295 4.31 18.14 24.75
N LYS A 296 5.00 19.24 24.48
CA LYS A 296 6.45 19.25 24.20
C LYS A 296 7.29 18.66 25.34
N ASN A 297 6.82 18.75 26.55
CA ASN A 297 7.50 18.26 27.75
C ASN A 297 7.11 16.82 28.13
N ALA A 298 6.14 16.24 27.43
CA ALA A 298 5.66 14.90 27.70
C ALA A 298 6.25 13.93 26.68
N ALA A 299 7.16 13.09 27.09
CA ALA A 299 7.61 11.93 26.31
C ALA A 299 6.45 10.90 26.25
N LEU A 300 5.46 11.12 25.39
CA LEU A 300 4.30 10.25 25.26
C LEU A 300 4.41 9.41 24.00
N ASP A 301 4.25 8.12 24.20
CA ASP A 301 4.12 7.16 23.13
C ASP A 301 2.67 7.19 22.61
N TRP A 302 2.49 7.84 21.48
CA TRP A 302 1.23 7.95 20.76
C TRP A 302 0.63 6.56 20.38
N SER A 303 1.47 5.57 20.12
CA SER A 303 1.04 4.22 19.74
C SER A 303 0.15 3.55 20.80
N ASN A 304 0.31 3.91 22.04
CA ASN A 304 -0.51 3.39 23.15
C ASN A 304 -1.97 3.92 23.18
N LEU A 305 -2.30 4.90 22.34
CA LEU A 305 -3.66 5.45 22.27
C LEU A 305 -4.53 4.77 21.21
N ILE A 306 -3.89 4.06 20.26
CA ILE A 306 -4.56 3.46 19.10
C ILE A 306 -4.93 1.99 19.35
N ASN A 307 -4.35 1.37 20.37
CA ASN A 307 -4.57 -0.04 20.76
C ASN A 307 -5.75 -0.26 21.70
#